data_434d343f3077b1bfb0e5fce3579e3e9f
#
_entry.id   434d343f3077b1bfb0e5fce3579e3e9f
#
_cell.length_a   1.000
_cell.length_b   1.000
_cell.length_c   1.000
_cell.angle_alpha   90.00
_cell.angle_beta   90.00
_cell.angle_gamma   90.00
#
_symmetry.space_group_name_H-M   'P 1'
#
loop_
_entity.id
_entity.type
_entity.pdbx_description
1 polymer ?
#
loop_
_entity_poly.entity_id
_entity_poly.type
_entity_poly.pdbx_seq_one_letter_code
_entity_poly.pdbx_strand_id
1 'polypeptide(L)'
;MAGYENRMTIVTGWRPRRLLTRSVPAAALIALLPFEAVGASDCLSLKPNEEHQFHLAIPDGAETTPVWMVEGVPGGAPEIGTITDEGRYTAPANMDEALDVQVMAALEGDAAPLKTVSVCNDIYIRPGRTLHVSAAGADSNTGSAESPWRSIQYAVDRAEPGDTILVHGGVYNEIVLITRSGSSEDGFITLMEAPGEHAVIDGEGLVREPYGMRGLITLADVSYVRIKDFEIRNYKSDSEFIPIGILVEGSGERIELRNNTIHGIEANNLPSRGNADALGIAVYGRNSTPIRNVIIDGNELFGLKTGTSESLTVGGNVEGWQITNNAVHDNNFIGIDATGYYVDGAEHDRARQGWIAGNTVYNLSSEKNQALTFAAAAVGIYVDGGRNITVERNTVDANDGGIWLLSEHPGKSTSDVIVRNNLVRFNRDAGILVGGYDDRQSGGAERCIITNNTLFENNLRDVSGIHAGEFQIGHHTTDIRFRNNILYAGPKGYVVTKFSPLASGSVELGYNLYFSAFGGENVRWFWVDRNFYNRDETDGDFLAFRSASGEVGGLVEDPAFVSPAGQDLRLQRNSPAIDSGGDAAVVDIGLWDKSMNARVSGTAIDRGAFEMTD
;
A
#
# COMPACT_ATOMS: atom_id res chain seq x y z
N MET A 1 5.08 18.20 20.68
CA MET A 1 3.87 18.73 21.30
C MET A 1 4.18 20.07 21.96
N ALA A 2 4.16 21.14 21.24
CA ALA A 2 4.04 22.51 21.75
C ALA A 2 3.89 23.45 20.58
N GLY A 3 2.69 24.05 20.47
CA GLY A 3 2.39 25.39 20.06
C GLY A 3 2.93 25.90 18.73
N TYR A 4 2.15 25.75 17.66
CA TYR A 4 2.21 26.63 16.50
C TYR A 4 1.06 27.64 16.55
N GLU A 5 1.35 28.84 17.01
CA GLU A 5 0.54 30.01 16.65
C GLU A 5 1.14 30.63 15.38
N ASN A 6 0.53 30.36 14.25
CA ASN A 6 0.63 31.25 13.10
C ASN A 6 -0.78 31.58 12.61
N ARG A 7 -1.15 32.84 12.85
CA ARG A 7 -2.44 33.41 12.43
C ARG A 7 -2.52 33.44 10.91
N MET A 8 -3.37 32.61 10.35
CA MET A 8 -3.83 32.74 8.97
C MET A 8 -5.21 33.41 8.96
N THR A 9 -5.26 34.56 8.34
CA THR A 9 -6.50 35.34 8.13
C THR A 9 -7.37 34.60 7.11
N ILE A 10 -8.55 34.15 7.55
CA ILE A 10 -9.53 33.50 6.70
C ILE A 10 -10.27 34.55 5.89
N VAL A 11 -10.19 34.48 4.57
CA VAL A 11 -11.11 35.16 3.65
C VAL A 11 -12.25 34.20 3.33
N THR A 12 -13.41 34.46 3.90
CA THR A 12 -14.68 33.75 3.64
C THR A 12 -15.31 34.23 2.34
N GLY A 13 -15.60 33.34 1.44
CA GLY A 13 -16.45 33.62 0.30
C GLY A 13 -16.42 32.63 -0.84
N TRP A 14 -16.95 31.44 -0.65
CA TRP A 14 -17.29 30.59 -1.79
C TRP A 14 -18.61 29.82 -1.54
N ARG A 15 -19.56 29.97 -2.47
CA ARG A 15 -20.81 29.20 -2.49
C ARG A 15 -20.57 27.88 -3.25
N PRO A 16 -20.99 26.72 -2.74
CA PRO A 16 -20.81 25.44 -3.42
C PRO A 16 -21.74 25.35 -4.64
N ARG A 17 -21.19 25.06 -5.80
CA ARG A 17 -21.96 24.54 -6.94
C ARG A 17 -22.34 23.09 -6.63
N ARG A 18 -23.62 22.80 -6.73
CA ARG A 18 -24.18 21.45 -6.61
C ARG A 18 -23.53 20.52 -7.65
N LEU A 19 -22.81 19.50 -7.17
CA LEU A 19 -22.45 18.35 -7.98
C LEU A 19 -23.70 17.51 -8.22
N LEU A 20 -24.08 17.40 -9.48
CA LEU A 20 -25.11 16.49 -9.96
C LEU A 20 -24.58 15.05 -9.79
N THR A 21 -25.20 14.28 -8.94
CA THR A 21 -25.07 12.82 -8.89
C THR A 21 -25.53 12.24 -10.22
N ARG A 22 -24.61 11.78 -11.04
CA ARG A 22 -24.90 10.90 -12.18
C ARG A 22 -24.74 9.46 -11.71
N SER A 23 -25.86 8.78 -11.64
CA SER A 23 -25.94 7.32 -11.53
C SER A 23 -25.20 6.66 -12.71
N VAL A 24 -24.27 5.79 -12.40
CA VAL A 24 -23.59 4.92 -13.38
C VAL A 24 -24.57 3.81 -13.77
N PRO A 25 -24.84 3.60 -15.07
CA PRO A 25 -25.62 2.44 -15.51
C PRO A 25 -24.73 1.19 -15.48
N ALA A 26 -25.26 0.15 -14.89
CA ALA A 26 -24.72 -1.21 -14.95
C ALA A 26 -24.82 -1.77 -16.39
N ALA A 27 -23.85 -2.63 -16.71
CA ALA A 27 -23.83 -3.68 -17.72
C ALA A 27 -23.19 -3.37 -19.08
N ALA A 28 -21.99 -3.95 -19.25
CA ALA A 28 -21.67 -4.68 -20.46
C ALA A 28 -21.12 -6.05 -20.04
N LEU A 29 -21.96 -7.05 -20.17
CA LEU A 29 -21.67 -8.47 -19.93
C LEU A 29 -20.87 -8.97 -21.15
N ILE A 30 -19.59 -9.26 -21.00
CA ILE A 30 -18.83 -10.08 -21.94
C ILE A 30 -18.78 -11.48 -21.35
N ALA A 31 -19.44 -12.41 -22.02
CA ALA A 31 -19.44 -13.81 -21.67
C ALA A 31 -18.05 -14.40 -21.89
N LEU A 32 -17.36 -14.70 -20.80
CA LEU A 32 -16.19 -15.56 -20.78
C LEU A 32 -16.65 -16.95 -20.34
N LEU A 33 -16.25 -17.95 -21.12
CA LEU A 33 -16.45 -19.38 -20.85
C LEU A 33 -15.95 -19.76 -19.46
N PRO A 34 -16.51 -20.79 -18.80
CA PRO A 34 -16.21 -21.10 -17.43
C PRO A 34 -14.77 -21.65 -17.31
N PHE A 35 -13.87 -20.81 -16.88
CA PHE A 35 -12.69 -21.24 -16.14
C PHE A 35 -13.13 -21.38 -14.68
N GLU A 36 -12.84 -22.50 -14.06
CA GLU A 36 -12.94 -22.61 -12.62
C GLU A 36 -12.15 -21.46 -12.01
N ALA A 37 -12.86 -20.51 -11.44
CA ALA A 37 -12.27 -19.39 -10.73
C ALA A 37 -11.63 -19.94 -9.45
N VAL A 38 -10.32 -20.13 -9.46
CA VAL A 38 -9.55 -20.08 -8.23
C VAL A 38 -9.73 -18.66 -7.71
N GLY A 39 -10.31 -18.51 -6.55
CA GLY A 39 -10.61 -17.20 -5.94
C GLY A 39 -9.34 -16.37 -5.80
N ALA A 40 -9.46 -15.06 -5.93
CA ALA A 40 -8.35 -14.08 -5.98
C ALA A 40 -7.61 -13.91 -4.63
N SER A 41 -7.32 -14.98 -3.92
CA SER A 41 -6.48 -15.00 -2.71
C SER A 41 -5.79 -16.35 -2.44
N ASP A 42 -5.91 -17.31 -3.33
CA ASP A 42 -5.35 -18.64 -3.08
C ASP A 42 -4.06 -18.83 -3.86
N CYS A 43 -2.93 -18.80 -3.14
CA CYS A 43 -1.73 -19.44 -3.65
C CYS A 43 -1.98 -20.96 -3.75
N LEU A 44 -1.39 -21.60 -4.75
CA LEU A 44 -1.41 -23.05 -4.85
C LEU A 44 -0.56 -23.64 -3.72
N SER A 45 -1.19 -24.34 -2.80
CA SER A 45 -0.51 -25.01 -1.67
C SER A 45 0.07 -26.35 -2.11
N LEU A 46 1.39 -26.54 -1.94
CA LEU A 46 2.10 -27.78 -2.26
C LEU A 46 2.96 -28.24 -1.08
N LYS A 47 3.01 -29.56 -0.88
CA LYS A 47 3.88 -30.23 0.11
C LYS A 47 5.30 -30.42 -0.45
N PRO A 48 6.29 -30.69 0.41
CA PRO A 48 7.63 -31.06 -0.05
C PRO A 48 7.61 -32.19 -1.07
N ASN A 49 8.33 -32.01 -2.19
CA ASN A 49 8.37 -32.91 -3.35
C ASN A 49 7.02 -33.10 -4.08
N GLU A 50 5.97 -32.39 -3.73
CA GLU A 50 4.72 -32.45 -4.49
C GLU A 50 4.89 -31.75 -5.84
N GLU A 51 4.29 -32.35 -6.88
CA GLU A 51 4.35 -31.83 -8.24
C GLU A 51 3.03 -31.17 -8.64
N HIS A 52 3.11 -30.06 -9.37
CA HIS A 52 1.97 -29.43 -10.00
C HIS A 52 2.27 -29.10 -11.47
N GLN A 53 1.32 -29.41 -12.36
CA GLN A 53 1.44 -29.11 -13.77
C GLN A 53 0.78 -27.75 -14.08
N PHE A 54 1.62 -26.75 -14.42
CA PHE A 54 1.13 -25.48 -14.94
C PHE A 54 0.89 -25.59 -16.45
N HIS A 55 -0.15 -24.93 -16.93
CA HIS A 55 -0.48 -24.85 -18.34
C HIS A 55 -0.45 -23.39 -18.80
N LEU A 56 0.24 -23.12 -19.88
CA LEU A 56 0.28 -21.85 -20.56
C LEU A 56 -0.50 -21.97 -21.88
N ALA A 57 -1.52 -21.13 -22.06
CA ALA A 57 -2.16 -20.99 -23.37
C ALA A 57 -1.27 -20.11 -24.24
N ILE A 58 -0.55 -20.71 -25.19
CA ILE A 58 0.26 -19.99 -26.17
C ILE A 58 -0.66 -19.63 -27.34
N PRO A 59 -0.66 -18.37 -27.82
CA PRO A 59 -1.43 -17.98 -28.99
C PRO A 59 -1.05 -18.81 -30.23
N ASP A 60 -2.02 -19.18 -31.04
CA ASP A 60 -1.80 -19.94 -32.27
C ASP A 60 -0.84 -19.21 -33.22
N GLY A 61 0.30 -19.82 -33.49
CA GLY A 61 1.32 -19.30 -34.41
C GLY A 61 2.63 -18.85 -33.76
N ALA A 62 2.78 -18.89 -32.45
CA ALA A 62 4.07 -18.65 -31.79
C ALA A 62 4.98 -19.89 -31.93
N GLU A 63 6.11 -19.72 -32.61
CA GLU A 63 7.14 -20.79 -32.76
C GLU A 63 8.12 -20.87 -31.57
N THR A 64 7.85 -20.17 -30.46
CA THR A 64 8.75 -20.04 -29.31
C THR A 64 8.32 -20.93 -28.15
N THR A 65 9.27 -21.62 -27.55
CA THR A 65 9.09 -22.46 -26.37
C THR A 65 9.01 -21.55 -25.11
N PRO A 66 8.05 -21.75 -24.19
CA PRO A 66 8.04 -20.97 -22.96
C PRO A 66 9.25 -21.31 -22.07
N VAL A 67 9.85 -20.29 -21.50
CA VAL A 67 10.83 -20.42 -20.43
C VAL A 67 10.11 -20.33 -19.10
N TRP A 68 10.12 -21.41 -18.36
CA TRP A 68 9.56 -21.45 -17.01
C TRP A 68 10.59 -21.06 -15.97
N MET A 69 10.19 -20.28 -15.00
CA MET A 69 11.05 -19.73 -13.94
C MET A 69 10.37 -19.85 -12.58
N VAL A 70 11.17 -19.97 -11.54
CA VAL A 70 10.73 -19.83 -10.14
C VAL A 70 11.51 -18.68 -9.54
N GLU A 71 10.86 -17.67 -8.99
CA GLU A 71 11.48 -16.44 -8.47
C GLU A 71 12.41 -15.75 -9.49
N GLY A 72 12.07 -15.83 -10.79
CA GLY A 72 12.90 -15.30 -11.86
C GLY A 72 14.12 -16.16 -12.24
N VAL A 73 14.30 -17.32 -11.62
CA VAL A 73 15.37 -18.29 -11.93
C VAL A 73 14.85 -19.30 -12.97
N PRO A 74 15.37 -19.33 -14.21
CA PRO A 74 14.99 -20.32 -15.21
C PRO A 74 15.19 -21.76 -14.70
N GLY A 75 14.14 -22.58 -14.80
CA GLY A 75 14.15 -23.94 -14.26
C GLY A 75 14.05 -24.02 -12.73
N GLY A 76 14.12 -22.91 -12.02
CA GLY A 76 14.11 -22.86 -10.56
C GLY A 76 15.45 -23.32 -9.92
N ALA A 77 15.40 -23.60 -8.63
CA ALA A 77 16.53 -24.12 -7.83
C ALA A 77 16.01 -25.06 -6.74
N PRO A 78 16.84 -25.95 -6.19
CA PRO A 78 16.41 -26.91 -5.16
C PRO A 78 15.78 -26.26 -3.92
N GLU A 79 16.19 -25.04 -3.58
CA GLU A 79 15.74 -24.29 -2.39
C GLU A 79 14.41 -23.57 -2.59
N ILE A 80 14.04 -23.28 -3.83
CA ILE A 80 12.80 -22.56 -4.18
C ILE A 80 11.84 -23.42 -5.00
N GLY A 81 12.20 -24.67 -5.27
CA GLY A 81 11.52 -25.57 -6.17
C GLY A 81 12.04 -25.49 -7.61
N THR A 82 11.83 -26.56 -8.35
CA THR A 82 12.28 -26.69 -9.74
C THR A 82 11.08 -26.76 -10.69
N ILE A 83 11.25 -26.30 -11.93
CA ILE A 83 10.21 -26.38 -12.95
C ILE A 83 10.80 -26.85 -14.27
N THR A 84 10.11 -27.80 -14.94
CA THR A 84 10.54 -28.31 -16.24
C THR A 84 10.11 -27.39 -17.39
N ASP A 85 10.67 -27.61 -18.58
CA ASP A 85 10.32 -26.87 -19.79
C ASP A 85 8.84 -27.07 -20.20
N GLU A 86 8.21 -28.16 -19.71
CA GLU A 86 6.78 -28.42 -19.93
C GLU A 86 5.90 -27.78 -18.85
N GLY A 87 6.47 -27.04 -17.88
CA GLY A 87 5.75 -26.36 -16.82
C GLY A 87 5.37 -27.23 -15.64
N ARG A 88 6.06 -28.36 -15.41
CA ARG A 88 5.87 -29.15 -14.21
C ARG A 88 6.77 -28.63 -13.10
N TYR A 89 6.16 -28.01 -12.12
CA TYR A 89 6.84 -27.52 -10.91
C TYR A 89 6.89 -28.63 -9.86
N THR A 90 8.02 -28.76 -9.20
CA THR A 90 8.23 -29.65 -8.05
C THR A 90 8.64 -28.79 -6.85
N ALA A 91 7.88 -28.84 -5.77
CA ALA A 91 8.18 -28.14 -4.53
C ALA A 91 9.52 -28.63 -3.91
N PRO A 92 10.26 -27.76 -3.19
CA PRO A 92 11.52 -28.15 -2.54
C PRO A 92 11.37 -29.39 -1.67
N ALA A 93 12.41 -30.25 -1.69
CA ALA A 93 12.43 -31.49 -0.90
C ALA A 93 12.60 -31.23 0.60
N ASN A 94 13.41 -30.23 0.94
CA ASN A 94 13.72 -29.81 2.30
C ASN A 94 13.29 -28.36 2.44
N MET A 95 12.24 -28.12 3.16
CA MET A 95 11.78 -26.78 3.54
C MET A 95 11.82 -26.72 5.06
N ASP A 96 12.76 -25.97 5.60
CA ASP A 96 12.83 -25.69 7.02
C ASP A 96 11.80 -24.63 7.42
N GLU A 97 11.26 -23.88 6.42
CA GLU A 97 10.25 -22.87 6.56
C GLU A 97 9.28 -22.92 5.37
N ALA A 98 8.01 -22.49 5.57
CA ALA A 98 7.07 -22.33 4.48
C ALA A 98 7.60 -21.28 3.49
N LEU A 99 7.58 -21.60 2.21
CA LEU A 99 8.20 -20.79 1.17
C LEU A 99 7.15 -20.41 0.13
N ASP A 100 6.80 -19.13 0.09
CA ASP A 100 5.96 -18.60 -0.96
C ASP A 100 6.83 -18.20 -2.14
N VAL A 101 6.59 -18.81 -3.30
CA VAL A 101 7.36 -18.54 -4.51
C VAL A 101 6.45 -18.13 -5.67
N GLN A 102 7.01 -17.34 -6.58
CA GLN A 102 6.35 -16.97 -7.82
C GLN A 102 6.81 -17.92 -8.94
N VAL A 103 5.90 -18.71 -9.48
CA VAL A 103 6.12 -19.50 -10.68
C VAL A 103 5.69 -18.67 -11.89
N MET A 104 6.60 -18.46 -12.82
CA MET A 104 6.45 -17.58 -13.96
C MET A 104 6.73 -18.30 -15.27
N ALA A 105 6.06 -17.90 -16.35
CA ALA A 105 6.36 -18.37 -17.70
C ALA A 105 6.55 -17.17 -18.64
N ALA A 106 7.64 -17.15 -19.39
CA ALA A 106 7.94 -16.17 -20.45
C ALA A 106 8.23 -16.89 -21.77
N LEU A 107 8.07 -16.23 -22.91
CA LEU A 107 8.58 -16.74 -24.17
C LEU A 107 10.09 -16.43 -24.28
N GLU A 108 10.84 -17.30 -24.95
CA GLU A 108 12.27 -17.11 -25.16
C GLU A 108 12.53 -15.82 -25.97
N GLY A 109 13.22 -14.87 -25.37
CA GLY A 109 13.49 -13.56 -25.95
C GLY A 109 12.58 -12.44 -25.44
N ASP A 110 11.50 -12.73 -24.72
CA ASP A 110 10.66 -11.76 -24.07
C ASP A 110 11.15 -11.46 -22.64
N ALA A 111 11.27 -10.20 -22.31
CA ALA A 111 11.69 -9.76 -20.99
C ALA A 111 10.61 -9.93 -19.91
N ALA A 112 9.45 -10.50 -20.26
CA ALA A 112 8.28 -10.51 -19.40
C ALA A 112 7.57 -11.86 -19.37
N PRO A 113 7.17 -12.32 -18.18
CA PRO A 113 6.38 -13.53 -18.06
C PRO A 113 4.95 -13.34 -18.56
N LEU A 114 4.48 -14.30 -19.34
CA LEU A 114 3.09 -14.35 -19.83
C LEU A 114 2.10 -14.72 -18.73
N LYS A 115 2.56 -15.35 -17.64
CA LYS A 115 1.72 -15.76 -16.50
C LYS A 115 2.57 -15.89 -15.25
N THR A 116 2.03 -15.43 -14.13
CA THR A 116 2.60 -15.65 -12.79
C THR A 116 1.55 -16.30 -11.89
N VAL A 117 1.97 -17.28 -11.11
CA VAL A 117 1.13 -17.94 -10.10
C VAL A 117 1.92 -17.99 -8.81
N SER A 118 1.32 -17.55 -7.71
CA SER A 118 1.88 -17.73 -6.37
C SER A 118 1.72 -19.17 -5.93
N VAL A 119 2.81 -19.80 -5.51
CA VAL A 119 2.82 -21.14 -4.93
C VAL A 119 3.22 -21.00 -3.48
N CYS A 120 2.36 -21.44 -2.59
CA CYS A 120 2.67 -21.58 -1.17
C CYS A 120 3.14 -23.00 -0.94
N ASN A 121 4.44 -23.18 -0.79
CA ASN A 121 5.00 -24.47 -0.42
C ASN A 121 4.78 -24.66 1.08
N ASP A 122 3.69 -25.33 1.43
CA ASP A 122 3.38 -25.64 2.82
C ASP A 122 4.30 -26.76 3.32
N ILE A 123 4.91 -26.54 4.46
CA ILE A 123 5.50 -27.63 5.24
C ILE A 123 4.40 -28.66 5.50
N TYR A 124 4.72 -29.95 5.56
CA TYR A 124 3.77 -30.98 5.92
C TYR A 124 3.09 -30.63 7.25
N ILE A 125 1.94 -30.02 7.15
CA ILE A 125 1.15 -29.66 8.31
C ILE A 125 0.39 -30.92 8.71
N ARG A 126 0.62 -31.38 9.93
CA ARG A 126 -0.29 -32.30 10.59
C ARG A 126 -1.68 -31.68 10.49
N PRO A 127 -2.70 -32.36 9.94
CA PRO A 127 -4.03 -31.78 9.89
C PRO A 127 -4.48 -31.45 11.30
N GLY A 128 -4.50 -30.15 11.60
CA GLY A 128 -4.96 -29.64 12.89
C GLY A 128 -6.44 -29.92 13.09
N ARG A 129 -6.90 -29.70 14.29
CA ARG A 129 -8.34 -29.82 14.61
C ARG A 129 -9.10 -28.68 13.97
N THR A 130 -10.33 -28.97 13.56
CA THR A 130 -11.29 -27.92 13.27
C THR A 130 -12.14 -27.70 14.52
N LEU A 131 -12.05 -26.49 15.06
CA LEU A 131 -12.76 -26.05 16.26
C LEU A 131 -13.88 -25.10 15.87
N HIS A 132 -15.07 -25.30 16.43
CA HIS A 132 -16.23 -24.52 16.04
C HIS A 132 -16.70 -23.60 17.15
N VAL A 133 -16.96 -22.32 16.79
CA VAL A 133 -17.53 -21.30 17.66
C VAL A 133 -18.84 -20.81 17.08
N SER A 134 -19.88 -20.72 17.89
CA SER A 134 -21.20 -20.21 17.49
C SER A 134 -21.81 -19.37 18.60
N ALA A 135 -22.40 -18.21 18.25
CA ALA A 135 -23.09 -17.36 19.23
C ALA A 135 -24.22 -18.10 19.99
N ALA A 136 -24.77 -19.17 19.42
CA ALA A 136 -25.73 -20.06 20.04
C ALA A 136 -25.10 -21.21 20.84
N GLY A 137 -23.77 -21.34 20.85
CA GLY A 137 -23.01 -22.38 21.55
C GLY A 137 -22.88 -22.15 23.05
N ALA A 138 -22.06 -22.98 23.69
CA ALA A 138 -21.70 -22.84 25.11
C ALA A 138 -20.25 -23.28 25.33
N ASP A 139 -19.49 -22.55 26.17
CA ASP A 139 -18.09 -22.87 26.43
C ASP A 139 -17.89 -24.16 27.23
N SER A 140 -18.98 -24.75 27.72
CA SER A 140 -19.01 -26.11 28.29
C SER A 140 -19.10 -27.22 27.26
N ASN A 141 -19.30 -26.89 25.99
CA ASN A 141 -19.37 -27.81 24.88
C ASN A 141 -18.00 -28.36 24.46
N THR A 142 -17.97 -29.25 23.47
CA THR A 142 -16.74 -29.90 23.00
C THR A 142 -15.97 -29.12 21.96
N GLY A 143 -16.58 -28.10 21.34
CA GLY A 143 -15.99 -27.34 20.23
C GLY A 143 -16.09 -28.09 18.89
N SER A 144 -16.92 -29.14 18.78
CA SER A 144 -17.21 -29.80 17.49
C SER A 144 -18.29 -29.03 16.72
N ALA A 145 -18.52 -29.40 15.46
CA ALA A 145 -19.56 -28.80 14.62
C ALA A 145 -20.97 -28.94 15.23
N GLU A 146 -21.24 -30.08 15.86
CA GLU A 146 -22.53 -30.37 16.48
C GLU A 146 -22.66 -29.76 17.88
N SER A 147 -21.54 -29.38 18.50
CA SER A 147 -21.50 -28.88 19.89
C SER A 147 -20.46 -27.76 20.00
N PRO A 148 -20.68 -26.60 19.30
CA PRO A 148 -19.73 -25.53 19.22
C PRO A 148 -19.57 -24.77 20.56
N TRP A 149 -18.43 -24.19 20.78
CA TRP A 149 -18.21 -23.23 21.85
C TRP A 149 -18.95 -21.91 21.58
N ARG A 150 -19.07 -21.07 22.59
CA ARG A 150 -19.77 -19.80 22.45
C ARG A 150 -18.82 -18.64 22.14
N SER A 151 -17.68 -18.55 22.86
CA SER A 151 -16.78 -17.41 22.76
C SER A 151 -15.55 -17.73 21.92
N ILE A 152 -15.13 -16.75 21.12
CA ILE A 152 -13.91 -16.82 20.32
C ILE A 152 -12.70 -16.89 21.28
N GLN A 153 -12.70 -16.09 22.36
CA GLN A 153 -11.61 -16.11 23.35
C GLN A 153 -11.42 -17.51 23.94
N TYR A 154 -12.51 -18.21 24.23
CA TYR A 154 -12.41 -19.57 24.78
C TYR A 154 -11.74 -20.54 23.79
N ALA A 155 -12.00 -20.36 22.49
CA ALA A 155 -11.42 -21.20 21.44
C ALA A 155 -9.92 -20.89 21.23
N VAL A 156 -9.53 -19.61 21.12
CA VAL A 156 -8.12 -19.23 20.91
C VAL A 156 -7.23 -19.62 22.10
N ASP A 157 -7.76 -19.63 23.34
CA ASP A 157 -7.03 -20.08 24.52
C ASP A 157 -6.71 -21.58 24.50
N ARG A 158 -7.40 -22.37 23.63
CA ARG A 158 -7.30 -23.84 23.54
C ARG A 158 -6.73 -24.32 22.21
N ALA A 159 -6.55 -23.41 21.27
CA ALA A 159 -5.98 -23.75 19.98
C ALA A 159 -4.53 -24.23 20.14
N GLU A 160 -4.17 -25.20 19.34
CA GLU A 160 -2.82 -25.74 19.20
C GLU A 160 -2.30 -25.46 17.78
N PRO A 161 -0.98 -25.52 17.55
CA PRO A 161 -0.44 -25.36 16.21
C PRO A 161 -1.17 -26.22 15.17
N GLY A 162 -1.52 -25.64 14.04
CA GLY A 162 -2.27 -26.28 12.96
C GLY A 162 -3.79 -26.22 13.09
N ASP A 163 -4.34 -25.81 14.23
CA ASP A 163 -5.79 -25.75 14.42
C ASP A 163 -6.45 -24.64 13.60
N THR A 164 -7.62 -24.93 13.06
CA THR A 164 -8.51 -23.95 12.45
C THR A 164 -9.74 -23.73 13.32
N ILE A 165 -9.96 -22.49 13.75
CA ILE A 165 -11.14 -22.05 14.50
C ILE A 165 -12.13 -21.45 13.50
N LEU A 166 -13.24 -22.17 13.24
CA LEU A 166 -14.34 -21.70 12.41
C LEU A 166 -15.37 -20.98 13.27
N VAL A 167 -15.53 -19.69 13.05
CA VAL A 167 -16.51 -18.84 13.73
C VAL A 167 -17.76 -18.77 12.87
N HIS A 168 -18.83 -19.37 13.34
CA HIS A 168 -20.13 -19.38 12.65
C HIS A 168 -20.78 -18.00 12.65
N GLY A 169 -21.69 -17.78 11.69
CA GLY A 169 -22.40 -16.52 11.53
C GLY A 169 -23.07 -16.02 12.81
N GLY A 170 -22.93 -14.75 13.07
CA GLY A 170 -23.46 -14.09 14.26
C GLY A 170 -22.66 -12.87 14.68
N VAL A 171 -23.12 -12.20 15.73
CA VAL A 171 -22.43 -11.04 16.31
C VAL A 171 -21.79 -11.43 17.63
N TYR A 172 -20.49 -11.26 17.72
CA TYR A 172 -19.65 -11.56 18.87
C TYR A 172 -19.17 -10.24 19.51
N ASN A 173 -19.77 -9.89 20.65
CA ASN A 173 -19.41 -8.69 21.40
C ASN A 173 -18.37 -9.06 22.46
N GLU A 174 -17.15 -9.27 22.00
CA GLU A 174 -16.02 -9.66 22.85
C GLU A 174 -14.67 -9.08 22.35
N ILE A 175 -13.70 -8.95 23.23
CA ILE A 175 -12.32 -8.64 22.93
C ILE A 175 -11.56 -9.96 22.88
N VAL A 176 -10.79 -10.19 21.82
CA VAL A 176 -10.03 -11.42 21.60
C VAL A 176 -8.54 -11.14 21.77
N LEU A 177 -7.91 -11.78 22.74
CA LEU A 177 -6.46 -11.75 22.96
C LEU A 177 -5.84 -13.10 22.60
N ILE A 178 -4.98 -13.11 21.59
CA ILE A 178 -4.27 -14.29 21.10
C ILE A 178 -2.84 -14.24 21.64
N THR A 179 -2.47 -15.22 22.45
CA THR A 179 -1.13 -15.38 23.04
C THR A 179 -0.55 -16.77 22.74
N ARG A 180 -1.24 -17.55 21.91
CA ARG A 180 -0.79 -18.87 21.47
C ARG A 180 -0.32 -18.79 20.04
N SER A 181 0.82 -19.42 19.79
CA SER A 181 1.44 -19.49 18.48
C SER A 181 1.12 -20.81 17.77
N GLY A 182 1.05 -20.75 16.45
CA GLY A 182 1.30 -21.91 15.62
C GLY A 182 2.78 -22.29 15.63
N SER A 183 3.20 -23.12 14.69
CA SER A 183 4.59 -23.53 14.54
C SER A 183 4.97 -23.75 13.09
N SER A 184 6.25 -23.79 12.79
CA SER A 184 6.76 -24.19 11.49
C SER A 184 6.49 -25.66 11.15
N GLU A 185 6.33 -26.51 12.18
CA GLU A 185 6.12 -27.96 11.98
C GLU A 185 4.64 -28.30 11.81
N ASP A 186 3.77 -27.75 12.67
CA ASP A 186 2.34 -28.09 12.72
C ASP A 186 1.45 -27.04 12.04
N GLY A 187 2.00 -25.88 11.66
CA GLY A 187 1.34 -24.82 10.91
C GLY A 187 0.67 -23.74 11.74
N PHE A 188 -0.10 -22.91 11.04
CA PHE A 188 -0.78 -21.75 11.61
C PHE A 188 -1.91 -22.16 12.56
N ILE A 189 -2.11 -21.35 13.61
CA ILE A 189 -3.42 -21.24 14.24
C ILE A 189 -4.23 -20.27 13.35
N THR A 190 -5.28 -20.78 12.73
CA THR A 190 -6.14 -19.99 11.85
C THR A 190 -7.46 -19.68 12.55
N LEU A 191 -7.76 -18.38 12.73
CA LEU A 191 -9.06 -17.89 13.17
C LEU A 191 -9.77 -17.29 11.97
N MET A 192 -10.91 -17.85 11.58
CA MET A 192 -11.63 -17.42 10.40
C MET A 192 -13.15 -17.59 10.50
N GLU A 193 -13.87 -16.83 9.71
CA GLU A 193 -15.29 -17.02 9.48
C GLU A 193 -15.57 -18.40 8.87
N ALA A 194 -16.65 -19.04 9.27
CA ALA A 194 -17.09 -20.28 8.64
C ALA A 194 -17.52 -20.02 7.19
N PRO A 195 -17.07 -20.83 6.21
CA PRO A 195 -17.29 -20.55 4.80
C PRO A 195 -18.77 -20.37 4.44
N GLY A 196 -19.06 -19.22 3.80
CA GLY A 196 -20.42 -18.87 3.36
C GLY A 196 -21.35 -18.36 4.46
N GLU A 197 -20.84 -18.11 5.64
CA GLU A 197 -21.55 -17.49 6.75
C GLU A 197 -21.09 -16.03 6.93
N HIS A 198 -21.57 -15.33 7.97
CA HIS A 198 -21.15 -13.98 8.26
C HIS A 198 -20.95 -13.77 9.77
N ALA A 199 -19.68 -13.69 10.17
CA ALA A 199 -19.25 -13.52 11.55
C ALA A 199 -18.75 -12.10 11.80
N VAL A 200 -19.35 -11.43 12.77
CA VAL A 200 -19.07 -10.04 13.11
C VAL A 200 -18.48 -9.96 14.51
N ILE A 201 -17.29 -9.34 14.64
CA ILE A 201 -16.71 -8.97 15.93
C ILE A 201 -17.07 -7.52 16.20
N ASP A 202 -17.94 -7.28 17.17
CA ASP A 202 -18.55 -5.98 17.45
C ASP A 202 -18.06 -5.40 18.77
N GLY A 203 -17.41 -4.25 18.70
CA GLY A 203 -16.82 -3.56 19.86
C GLY A 203 -17.75 -2.62 20.60
N GLU A 204 -19.05 -2.59 20.27
CA GLU A 204 -20.00 -1.66 20.88
C GLU A 204 -20.03 -1.79 22.40
N GLY A 205 -19.72 -0.70 23.11
CA GLY A 205 -19.73 -0.65 24.58
C GLY A 205 -18.59 -1.41 25.28
N LEU A 206 -17.55 -1.88 24.56
CA LEU A 206 -16.44 -2.64 25.15
C LEU A 206 -15.30 -1.76 25.67
N VAL A 207 -15.18 -0.49 25.30
CA VAL A 207 -14.20 0.43 25.90
C VAL A 207 -14.66 0.80 27.31
N ARG A 208 -13.88 0.38 28.30
CA ARG A 208 -14.17 0.61 29.73
C ARG A 208 -13.05 1.35 30.47
N GLU A 209 -11.83 1.26 29.94
CA GLU A 209 -10.65 1.93 30.47
C GLU A 209 -10.54 3.35 29.89
N PRO A 210 -10.12 4.34 30.69
CA PRO A 210 -9.98 5.71 30.22
C PRO A 210 -8.70 5.97 29.42
N TYR A 211 -7.72 5.06 29.42
CA TYR A 211 -6.43 5.16 28.71
C TYR A 211 -5.86 3.79 28.37
N GLY A 212 -4.80 3.80 27.55
CA GLY A 212 -4.16 2.62 26.99
C GLY A 212 -4.58 2.38 25.55
N MET A 213 -4.14 1.30 24.98
CA MET A 213 -4.49 0.86 23.65
C MET A 213 -4.77 -0.64 23.64
N ARG A 214 -5.73 -1.06 22.82
CA ARG A 214 -6.06 -2.47 22.66
C ARG A 214 -6.81 -2.71 21.35
N GLY A 215 -6.50 -3.82 20.68
CA GLY A 215 -7.28 -4.33 19.56
C GLY A 215 -8.58 -4.99 20.00
N LEU A 216 -9.62 -4.95 19.18
CA LEU A 216 -10.72 -5.91 19.30
C LEU A 216 -10.18 -7.32 19.12
N ILE A 217 -9.23 -7.50 18.19
CA ILE A 217 -8.36 -8.67 18.13
C ILE A 217 -6.94 -8.19 18.43
N THR A 218 -6.28 -8.74 19.44
CA THR A 218 -4.88 -8.48 19.74
C THR A 218 -4.07 -9.77 19.63
N LEU A 219 -2.98 -9.71 18.85
CA LEU A 219 -1.96 -10.75 18.75
C LEU A 219 -0.73 -10.25 19.49
N ALA A 220 -0.37 -10.89 20.61
CA ALA A 220 0.72 -10.45 21.47
C ALA A 220 1.81 -11.52 21.56
N ASP A 221 3.03 -11.19 21.10
CA ASP A 221 4.20 -12.09 21.10
C ASP A 221 3.92 -13.48 20.48
N VAL A 222 3.28 -13.50 19.29
CA VAL A 222 2.86 -14.76 18.65
C VAL A 222 3.48 -14.93 17.28
N SER A 223 3.57 -16.18 16.85
CA SER A 223 4.04 -16.59 15.52
C SER A 223 3.08 -17.57 14.89
N TYR A 224 3.04 -17.61 13.55
CA TYR A 224 2.21 -18.53 12.78
C TYR A 224 0.72 -18.42 13.15
N VAL A 225 0.17 -17.21 13.08
CA VAL A 225 -1.24 -16.91 13.33
C VAL A 225 -1.86 -16.24 12.10
N ARG A 226 -3.04 -16.71 11.70
CA ARG A 226 -3.80 -16.16 10.57
C ARG A 226 -5.19 -15.73 11.04
N ILE A 227 -5.58 -14.49 10.72
CA ILE A 227 -6.91 -13.92 10.98
C ILE A 227 -7.54 -13.56 9.63
N LYS A 228 -8.70 -14.11 9.30
CA LYS A 228 -9.28 -13.85 7.99
C LYS A 228 -10.81 -13.88 7.94
N ASP A 229 -11.33 -13.10 7.00
CA ASP A 229 -12.72 -13.11 6.54
C ASP A 229 -13.74 -12.54 7.56
N PHE A 230 -13.32 -11.74 8.56
CA PHE A 230 -14.22 -11.14 9.55
C PHE A 230 -14.69 -9.75 9.18
N GLU A 231 -15.92 -9.40 9.59
CA GLU A 231 -16.32 -8.02 9.83
C GLU A 231 -15.95 -7.64 11.27
N ILE A 232 -15.18 -6.54 11.44
CA ILE A 232 -14.71 -6.01 12.73
C ILE A 232 -15.17 -4.56 12.84
N ARG A 233 -15.97 -4.22 13.88
CA ARG A 233 -16.62 -2.93 13.86
C ARG A 233 -16.93 -2.34 15.24
N ASN A 234 -17.38 -1.06 15.22
CA ASN A 234 -18.00 -0.36 16.35
C ASN A 234 -17.16 -0.26 17.63
N TYR A 235 -15.84 -0.15 17.51
CA TYR A 235 -14.97 0.02 18.66
C TYR A 235 -14.59 1.49 18.84
N LYS A 236 -15.23 2.17 19.80
CA LYS A 236 -15.21 3.62 19.92
C LYS A 236 -14.78 4.05 21.31
N SER A 237 -14.03 5.16 21.39
CA SER A 237 -13.57 5.74 22.63
C SER A 237 -13.89 7.24 22.71
N ASP A 238 -14.48 7.68 23.83
CA ASP A 238 -14.66 9.09 24.20
C ASP A 238 -13.60 9.57 25.20
N SER A 239 -12.54 8.76 25.43
CA SER A 239 -11.46 8.99 26.37
C SER A 239 -10.10 8.92 25.68
N GLU A 240 -9.01 8.96 26.46
CA GLU A 240 -7.62 8.78 25.94
C GLU A 240 -7.30 7.33 25.57
N PHE A 241 -8.23 6.41 25.68
CA PHE A 241 -8.07 5.04 25.23
C PHE A 241 -8.06 4.97 23.70
N ILE A 242 -7.10 4.24 23.13
CA ILE A 242 -6.90 4.06 21.70
C ILE A 242 -7.55 2.74 21.27
N PRO A 243 -8.73 2.77 20.64
CA PRO A 243 -9.36 1.58 20.08
C PRO A 243 -8.69 1.20 18.76
N ILE A 244 -8.42 -0.09 18.59
CA ILE A 244 -7.81 -0.65 17.38
C ILE A 244 -8.65 -1.84 16.90
N GLY A 245 -8.87 -1.97 15.58
CA GLY A 245 -9.55 -3.12 15.04
C GLY A 245 -8.73 -4.40 15.25
N ILE A 246 -7.55 -4.50 14.63
CA ILE A 246 -6.59 -5.58 14.85
C ILE A 246 -5.24 -4.99 15.28
N LEU A 247 -4.73 -5.43 16.41
CA LEU A 247 -3.41 -5.06 16.93
C LEU A 247 -2.49 -6.27 16.93
N VAL A 248 -1.31 -6.13 16.30
CA VAL A 248 -0.19 -7.07 16.44
C VAL A 248 0.92 -6.34 17.17
N GLU A 249 1.38 -6.88 18.32
CA GLU A 249 2.39 -6.23 19.12
C GLU A 249 3.41 -7.19 19.72
N GLY A 250 4.55 -6.64 20.13
CA GLY A 250 5.62 -7.39 20.78
C GLY A 250 6.66 -7.91 19.78
N SER A 251 6.79 -9.22 19.67
CA SER A 251 7.68 -9.94 18.75
C SER A 251 6.97 -11.15 18.17
N GLY A 252 7.49 -11.70 17.07
CA GLY A 252 6.93 -12.89 16.44
C GLY A 252 7.19 -12.92 14.94
N GLU A 253 6.63 -13.93 14.26
CA GLU A 253 6.82 -14.08 12.82
C GLU A 253 5.64 -14.79 12.16
N ARG A 254 5.54 -14.67 10.81
CA ARG A 254 4.50 -15.37 10.03
C ARG A 254 3.09 -15.06 10.55
N ILE A 255 2.69 -13.79 10.48
CA ILE A 255 1.36 -13.32 10.85
C ILE A 255 0.63 -12.88 9.59
N GLU A 256 -0.59 -13.36 9.42
CA GLU A 256 -1.39 -13.03 8.26
C GLU A 256 -2.76 -12.45 8.66
N LEU A 257 -3.07 -11.28 8.10
CA LEU A 257 -4.36 -10.60 8.26
C LEU A 257 -4.99 -10.46 6.88
N ARG A 258 -6.00 -11.28 6.57
CA ARG A 258 -6.51 -11.42 5.20
C ARG A 258 -8.01 -11.20 5.11
N ASN A 259 -8.45 -10.47 4.10
CA ASN A 259 -9.85 -10.31 3.70
C ASN A 259 -10.78 -9.84 4.83
N ASN A 260 -10.29 -9.11 5.83
CA ASN A 260 -11.13 -8.59 6.89
C ASN A 260 -11.73 -7.25 6.47
N THR A 261 -12.97 -7.00 6.86
CA THR A 261 -13.67 -5.73 6.69
C THR A 261 -13.70 -5.00 8.03
N ILE A 262 -13.04 -3.85 8.12
CA ILE A 262 -12.85 -3.11 9.38
C ILE A 262 -13.44 -1.72 9.26
N HIS A 263 -14.41 -1.36 10.12
CA HIS A 263 -15.03 -0.06 10.07
C HIS A 263 -15.59 0.40 11.42
N GLY A 264 -15.86 1.72 11.54
CA GLY A 264 -16.41 2.28 12.76
C GLY A 264 -15.50 2.14 13.99
N ILE A 265 -14.17 2.11 13.78
CA ILE A 265 -13.20 2.24 14.86
C ILE A 265 -12.95 3.74 15.02
N GLU A 266 -13.29 4.30 16.21
CA GLU A 266 -13.39 5.75 16.34
C GLU A 266 -12.77 6.29 17.62
N ALA A 267 -11.91 7.31 17.48
CA ALA A 267 -11.52 8.22 18.54
C ALA A 267 -12.44 9.44 18.53
N ASN A 268 -13.29 9.54 19.53
CA ASN A 268 -14.22 10.65 19.69
C ASN A 268 -13.79 11.63 20.80
N ASN A 269 -12.63 11.40 21.41
CA ASN A 269 -12.04 12.32 22.38
C ASN A 269 -11.61 13.63 21.69
N LEU A 270 -11.68 14.73 22.41
CA LEU A 270 -11.16 16.02 21.95
C LEU A 270 -9.68 16.15 22.33
N PRO A 271 -8.79 16.67 21.45
CA PRO A 271 -7.36 16.83 21.72
C PRO A 271 -7.07 17.65 22.99
N SER A 272 -7.96 18.57 23.33
CA SER A 272 -7.87 19.34 24.58
C SER A 272 -8.02 18.49 25.86
N ARG A 273 -8.43 17.22 25.71
CA ARG A 273 -8.63 16.27 26.80
C ARG A 273 -7.62 15.11 26.79
N GLY A 274 -6.57 15.23 25.98
CA GLY A 274 -5.54 14.21 25.85
C GLY A 274 -5.55 13.52 24.49
N ASN A 275 -5.13 12.27 24.43
CA ASN A 275 -4.98 11.50 23.21
C ASN A 275 -6.33 11.26 22.51
N ALA A 276 -6.35 11.36 21.19
CA ALA A 276 -7.55 11.20 20.36
C ALA A 276 -7.22 10.34 19.13
N ASP A 277 -6.70 9.12 19.35
CA ASP A 277 -6.25 8.22 18.32
C ASP A 277 -7.08 6.94 18.25
N ALA A 278 -7.21 6.40 17.04
CA ALA A 278 -7.76 5.08 16.75
C ALA A 278 -7.10 4.52 15.48
N LEU A 279 -7.07 3.19 15.34
CA LEU A 279 -6.49 2.55 14.17
C LEU A 279 -7.36 1.38 13.69
N GLY A 280 -7.37 1.13 12.38
CA GLY A 280 -8.00 -0.07 11.83
C GLY A 280 -7.13 -1.30 12.05
N ILE A 281 -5.91 -1.31 11.50
CA ILE A 281 -4.89 -2.35 11.72
C ILE A 281 -3.60 -1.67 12.15
N ALA A 282 -2.98 -2.20 13.22
CA ALA A 282 -1.67 -1.75 13.70
C ALA A 282 -0.74 -2.94 13.95
N VAL A 283 0.50 -2.84 13.44
CA VAL A 283 1.59 -3.80 13.71
C VAL A 283 2.73 -3.03 14.35
N TYR A 284 2.99 -3.23 15.64
CA TYR A 284 3.99 -2.49 16.41
C TYR A 284 5.05 -3.39 17.01
N GLY A 285 6.24 -3.40 16.39
CA GLY A 285 7.44 -4.02 16.93
C GLY A 285 8.07 -3.16 18.02
N ARG A 286 7.78 -3.46 19.28
CA ARG A 286 8.28 -2.68 20.42
C ARG A 286 9.44 -3.33 21.16
N ASN A 287 9.78 -4.56 20.81
CA ASN A 287 10.84 -5.35 21.42
C ASN A 287 12.15 -5.26 20.63
N SER A 288 13.26 -5.64 21.25
CA SER A 288 14.55 -5.81 20.56
C SER A 288 14.53 -6.95 19.53
N THR A 289 13.66 -7.96 19.75
CA THR A 289 13.36 -8.99 18.73
C THR A 289 12.26 -8.46 17.82
N PRO A 290 12.47 -8.43 16.49
CA PRO A 290 11.48 -7.90 15.57
C PRO A 290 10.25 -8.80 15.39
N ILE A 291 9.16 -8.19 14.92
CA ILE A 291 8.08 -8.90 14.24
C ILE A 291 8.53 -9.11 12.78
N ARG A 292 8.40 -10.34 12.25
CA ARG A 292 8.83 -10.69 10.90
C ARG A 292 7.75 -11.32 10.05
N ASN A 293 7.89 -11.17 8.73
CA ASN A 293 7.06 -11.85 7.74
C ASN A 293 5.56 -11.67 8.00
N VAL A 294 5.12 -10.40 8.04
CA VAL A 294 3.71 -10.03 8.22
C VAL A 294 3.06 -9.81 6.86
N ILE A 295 1.90 -10.42 6.65
CA ILE A 295 1.10 -10.23 5.45
C ILE A 295 -0.23 -9.59 5.83
N ILE A 296 -0.54 -8.43 5.24
CA ILE A 296 -1.81 -7.71 5.37
C ILE A 296 -2.39 -7.59 3.97
N ASP A 297 -3.31 -8.49 3.61
CA ASP A 297 -3.73 -8.67 2.23
C ASP A 297 -5.25 -8.72 2.08
N GLY A 298 -5.78 -7.99 1.08
CA GLY A 298 -7.20 -8.05 0.71
C GLY A 298 -8.16 -7.46 1.75
N ASN A 299 -7.69 -6.71 2.75
CA ASN A 299 -8.58 -6.13 3.76
C ASN A 299 -9.24 -4.84 3.25
N GLU A 300 -10.44 -4.53 3.75
CA GLU A 300 -11.14 -3.28 3.52
C GLU A 300 -11.26 -2.48 4.83
N LEU A 301 -10.77 -1.23 4.83
CA LEU A 301 -10.77 -0.35 5.99
C LEU A 301 -11.47 0.96 5.67
N PHE A 302 -12.64 1.24 6.26
CA PHE A 302 -13.40 2.44 5.94
C PHE A 302 -14.21 2.99 7.12
N GLY A 303 -14.60 4.26 7.03
CA GLY A 303 -15.43 4.90 8.05
C GLY A 303 -14.74 4.99 9.43
N LEU A 304 -13.41 5.12 9.44
CA LEU A 304 -12.62 5.24 10.64
C LEU A 304 -12.47 6.71 11.04
N LYS A 305 -12.43 6.97 12.36
CA LYS A 305 -12.02 8.27 12.92
C LYS A 305 -10.73 8.07 13.71
N THR A 306 -9.64 8.15 13.00
CA THR A 306 -8.32 7.79 13.51
C THR A 306 -7.66 8.89 14.34
N GLY A 307 -8.23 10.10 14.35
CA GLY A 307 -7.64 11.19 15.11
C GLY A 307 -6.33 11.67 14.49
N THR A 308 -5.22 11.47 15.18
CA THR A 308 -3.87 11.79 14.68
C THR A 308 -3.10 10.54 14.22
N SER A 309 -3.77 9.38 14.18
CA SER A 309 -3.21 8.08 13.75
C SER A 309 -3.72 7.65 12.38
N GLU A 310 -3.32 6.47 11.97
CA GLU A 310 -3.45 5.92 10.63
C GLU A 310 -4.57 4.86 10.55
N SER A 311 -5.06 4.62 9.34
CA SER A 311 -6.02 3.53 9.11
C SER A 311 -5.35 2.17 9.19
N LEU A 312 -4.16 2.04 8.58
CA LEU A 312 -3.33 0.84 8.58
C LEU A 312 -1.86 1.24 8.76
N THR A 313 -1.20 0.73 9.81
CA THR A 313 0.20 1.07 10.10
C THR A 313 1.06 -0.14 10.43
N VAL A 314 2.32 -0.08 9.98
CA VAL A 314 3.41 -0.98 10.39
C VAL A 314 4.53 -0.11 10.95
N GLY A 315 4.91 -0.29 12.21
CA GLY A 315 5.86 0.60 12.86
C GLY A 315 6.77 -0.06 13.88
N GLY A 316 7.86 0.63 14.20
CA GLY A 316 8.87 0.12 15.11
C GLY A 316 9.69 -1.03 14.52
N ASN A 317 10.15 -1.95 15.34
CA ASN A 317 11.01 -3.06 14.94
C ASN A 317 10.23 -4.15 14.17
N VAL A 318 9.81 -3.85 12.94
CA VAL A 318 9.11 -4.78 12.04
C VAL A 318 9.90 -4.95 10.76
N GLU A 319 10.12 -6.21 10.34
CA GLU A 319 11.00 -6.57 9.23
C GLU A 319 10.34 -7.61 8.31
N GLY A 320 10.46 -7.41 6.99
CA GLY A 320 9.90 -8.35 6.00
C GLY A 320 8.38 -8.40 6.06
N TRP A 321 7.68 -7.40 5.56
CA TRP A 321 6.23 -7.30 5.61
C TRP A 321 5.63 -6.88 4.28
N GLN A 322 4.37 -7.22 4.08
CA GLN A 322 3.61 -6.92 2.87
C GLN A 322 2.25 -6.32 3.24
N ILE A 323 1.89 -5.22 2.58
CA ILE A 323 0.56 -4.62 2.59
C ILE A 323 0.07 -4.65 1.14
N THR A 324 -0.79 -5.60 0.81
CA THR A 324 -1.16 -5.88 -0.58
C THR A 324 -2.66 -5.94 -0.80
N ASN A 325 -3.12 -5.43 -1.94
CA ASN A 325 -4.51 -5.55 -2.40
C ASN A 325 -5.57 -5.03 -1.42
N ASN A 326 -5.21 -4.19 -0.45
CA ASN A 326 -6.17 -3.63 0.48
C ASN A 326 -6.92 -2.44 -0.12
N ALA A 327 -8.17 -2.24 0.31
CA ALA A 327 -8.97 -1.05 0.06
C ALA A 327 -9.02 -0.21 1.34
N VAL A 328 -8.50 1.02 1.29
CA VAL A 328 -8.50 1.95 2.44
C VAL A 328 -9.17 3.24 2.01
N HIS A 329 -10.34 3.56 2.59
CA HIS A 329 -11.12 4.67 2.06
C HIS A 329 -12.09 5.30 3.06
N ASP A 330 -12.54 6.50 2.74
CA ASP A 330 -13.54 7.24 3.53
C ASP A 330 -13.16 7.41 5.01
N ASN A 331 -11.86 7.55 5.31
CA ASN A 331 -11.32 7.75 6.65
C ASN A 331 -10.90 9.21 6.86
N ASN A 332 -10.72 9.61 8.11
CA ASN A 332 -10.52 11.02 8.45
C ASN A 332 -9.04 11.44 8.61
N PHE A 333 -8.08 10.54 8.33
CA PHE A 333 -6.65 10.87 8.33
C PHE A 333 -5.85 9.89 7.43
N ILE A 334 -4.60 9.57 7.79
CA ILE A 334 -3.66 8.80 6.96
C ILE A 334 -4.20 7.40 6.63
N GLY A 335 -3.98 6.96 5.39
CA GLY A 335 -4.41 5.66 4.90
C GLY A 335 -3.46 4.54 5.35
N ILE A 336 -2.35 4.38 4.64
CA ILE A 336 -1.32 3.36 4.91
C ILE A 336 -0.06 4.06 5.37
N ASP A 337 0.54 3.63 6.48
CA ASP A 337 1.80 4.18 6.97
C ASP A 337 2.83 3.11 7.34
N ALA A 338 4.10 3.43 7.07
CA ALA A 338 5.27 2.66 7.48
C ALA A 338 6.18 3.54 8.34
N THR A 339 6.07 3.40 9.67
CA THR A 339 6.65 4.34 10.63
C THR A 339 8.02 3.91 11.17
N GLY A 340 8.79 4.88 11.65
CA GLY A 340 10.06 4.66 12.32
C GLY A 340 10.40 5.75 13.33
N TYR A 341 11.22 5.36 14.32
CA TYR A 341 11.79 6.22 15.34
C TYR A 341 10.83 6.71 16.44
N TYR A 342 9.68 6.05 16.62
CA TYR A 342 8.66 6.41 17.60
C TYR A 342 8.81 5.72 18.96
N VAL A 343 9.58 4.62 19.05
CA VAL A 343 9.74 3.85 20.30
C VAL A 343 10.96 4.32 21.07
N ASP A 344 12.16 4.16 20.50
CA ASP A 344 13.43 4.51 21.16
C ASP A 344 14.35 5.36 20.27
N GLY A 345 13.95 5.62 19.03
CA GLY A 345 14.71 6.39 18.05
C GLY A 345 15.97 5.70 17.53
N ALA A 346 16.17 4.42 17.87
CA ALA A 346 17.30 3.63 17.40
C ALA A 346 17.13 3.21 15.94
N GLU A 347 18.20 2.73 15.30
CA GLU A 347 18.16 2.33 13.89
C GLU A 347 17.26 1.10 13.63
N HIS A 348 17.04 0.25 14.60
CA HIS A 348 16.11 -0.88 14.50
C HIS A 348 14.65 -0.48 14.74
N ASP A 349 14.39 0.68 15.34
CA ASP A 349 13.05 1.23 15.60
C ASP A 349 12.47 1.85 14.32
N ARG A 350 12.28 1.02 13.29
CA ARG A 350 11.68 1.43 12.01
C ARG A 350 11.18 0.22 11.20
N ALA A 351 10.06 0.41 10.54
CA ALA A 351 9.55 -0.55 9.57
C ALA A 351 10.55 -0.69 8.39
N ARG A 352 10.91 -1.92 8.04
CA ARG A 352 11.92 -2.17 7.01
C ARG A 352 11.66 -3.43 6.19
N GLN A 353 12.27 -3.49 5.00
CA GLN A 353 12.11 -4.60 4.06
C GLN A 353 10.62 -4.85 3.75
N GLY A 354 9.92 -3.77 3.42
CA GLY A 354 8.47 -3.76 3.24
C GLY A 354 8.04 -3.68 1.79
N TRP A 355 6.82 -4.13 1.54
CA TRP A 355 6.20 -4.05 0.23
C TRP A 355 4.76 -3.56 0.35
N ILE A 356 4.45 -2.41 -0.27
CA ILE A 356 3.11 -1.82 -0.34
C ILE A 356 2.67 -1.87 -1.80
N ALA A 357 1.81 -2.83 -2.17
CA ALA A 357 1.52 -3.07 -3.57
C ALA A 357 0.05 -3.40 -3.88
N GLY A 358 -0.43 -2.90 -5.02
CA GLY A 358 -1.77 -3.22 -5.50
C GLY A 358 -2.91 -2.64 -4.67
N ASN A 359 -2.63 -1.82 -3.66
CA ASN A 359 -3.67 -1.24 -2.81
C ASN A 359 -4.44 -0.13 -3.55
N THR A 360 -5.70 0.06 -3.15
CA THR A 360 -6.53 1.19 -3.56
C THR A 360 -6.83 2.05 -2.35
N VAL A 361 -6.29 3.28 -2.33
CA VAL A 361 -6.41 4.20 -1.20
C VAL A 361 -7.08 5.49 -1.68
N TYR A 362 -8.28 5.77 -1.18
CA TYR A 362 -9.06 6.88 -1.74
C TYR A 362 -9.99 7.58 -0.75
N ASN A 363 -10.34 8.82 -1.09
CA ASN A 363 -11.31 9.65 -0.37
C ASN A 363 -10.98 9.86 1.12
N LEU A 364 -9.69 10.00 1.44
CA LEU A 364 -9.24 10.34 2.78
C LEU A 364 -9.20 11.86 2.96
N SER A 365 -9.78 12.36 4.05
CA SER A 365 -9.81 13.80 4.29
C SER A 365 -9.80 14.18 5.76
N SER A 366 -8.83 14.99 6.13
CA SER A 366 -8.73 15.55 7.47
C SER A 366 -9.55 16.83 7.69
N GLU A 367 -10.28 17.29 6.69
CA GLU A 367 -11.05 18.55 6.75
C GLU A 367 -12.03 18.63 7.94
N LYS A 368 -12.61 17.49 8.32
CA LYS A 368 -13.55 17.38 9.44
C LYS A 368 -12.95 16.68 10.67
N ASN A 369 -11.65 16.46 10.66
CA ASN A 369 -10.97 15.80 11.76
C ASN A 369 -10.76 16.77 12.92
N GLN A 370 -11.50 16.56 14.01
CA GLN A 370 -11.44 17.43 15.19
C GLN A 370 -10.13 17.32 15.99
N ALA A 371 -9.35 16.28 15.75
CA ALA A 371 -8.05 16.10 16.39
C ALA A 371 -6.97 17.01 15.81
N LEU A 372 -7.16 17.53 14.60
CA LEU A 372 -6.19 18.36 13.90
C LEU A 372 -6.54 19.83 13.95
N THR A 373 -5.51 20.67 14.09
CA THR A 373 -5.63 22.13 14.00
C THR A 373 -5.36 22.67 12.58
N PHE A 374 -4.96 21.80 11.68
CA PHE A 374 -4.67 22.09 10.27
C PHE A 374 -5.49 21.14 9.38
N ALA A 375 -5.85 21.61 8.20
CA ALA A 375 -6.62 20.85 7.23
C ALA A 375 -5.72 20.33 6.10
N ALA A 376 -6.14 19.23 5.45
CA ALA A 376 -5.49 18.58 4.31
C ALA A 376 -4.13 17.92 4.63
N ALA A 377 -4.18 16.95 5.54
CA ALA A 377 -3.04 16.12 5.89
C ALA A 377 -3.36 14.60 5.87
N ALA A 378 -4.52 14.21 5.33
CA ALA A 378 -4.86 12.81 5.15
C ALA A 378 -4.13 12.25 3.92
N VAL A 379 -2.93 11.71 4.15
CA VAL A 379 -2.07 11.15 3.12
C VAL A 379 -2.53 9.74 2.77
N GLY A 380 -2.56 9.41 1.46
CA GLY A 380 -2.94 8.08 1.01
C GLY A 380 -1.94 7.02 1.47
N ILE A 381 -0.67 7.15 1.07
CA ILE A 381 0.42 6.26 1.50
C ILE A 381 1.56 7.11 2.04
N TYR A 382 1.99 6.82 3.25
CA TYR A 382 3.03 7.54 3.95
C TYR A 382 4.16 6.59 4.36
N VAL A 383 5.41 6.94 4.08
CA VAL A 383 6.58 6.26 4.63
C VAL A 383 7.28 7.25 5.54
N ASP A 384 6.98 7.18 6.84
CA ASP A 384 7.52 8.05 7.87
C ASP A 384 8.67 7.39 8.63
N GLY A 385 9.88 7.61 8.15
CA GLY A 385 11.07 7.03 8.75
C GLY A 385 11.34 5.56 8.38
N GLY A 386 10.52 4.94 7.57
CA GLY A 386 10.72 3.57 7.08
C GLY A 386 11.98 3.40 6.23
N ARG A 387 12.40 2.14 6.00
CA ARG A 387 13.61 1.84 5.23
C ARG A 387 13.48 0.60 4.36
N ASN A 388 14.11 0.64 3.16
CA ASN A 388 14.13 -0.48 2.22
C ASN A 388 12.70 -0.97 1.93
N ILE A 389 11.87 -0.08 1.38
CA ILE A 389 10.45 -0.31 1.12
C ILE A 389 10.16 -0.07 -0.35
N THR A 390 9.39 -0.96 -0.96
CA THR A 390 8.86 -0.78 -2.31
C THR A 390 7.38 -0.42 -2.24
N VAL A 391 7.00 0.70 -2.87
CA VAL A 391 5.61 1.16 -3.03
C VAL A 391 5.26 1.08 -4.51
N GLU A 392 4.48 0.08 -4.92
CA GLU A 392 4.25 -0.13 -6.35
C GLU A 392 2.82 -0.54 -6.70
N ARG A 393 2.42 -0.20 -7.91
CA ARG A 393 1.12 -0.57 -8.51
C ARG A 393 -0.10 -0.19 -7.67
N ASN A 394 0.04 0.75 -6.74
CA ASN A 394 -1.09 1.26 -5.98
C ASN A 394 -1.91 2.28 -6.79
N THR A 395 -3.18 2.41 -6.45
CA THR A 395 -4.04 3.52 -6.87
C THR A 395 -4.27 4.41 -5.67
N VAL A 396 -3.84 5.67 -5.75
CA VAL A 396 -3.96 6.66 -4.66
C VAL A 396 -4.76 7.84 -5.18
N ASP A 397 -6.04 7.93 -4.79
CA ASP A 397 -7.04 8.73 -5.47
C ASP A 397 -7.83 9.63 -4.52
N ALA A 398 -7.96 10.91 -4.83
CA ALA A 398 -8.84 11.86 -4.16
C ALA A 398 -8.63 11.98 -2.62
N ASN A 399 -7.39 11.82 -2.14
CA ASN A 399 -7.01 12.05 -0.74
C ASN A 399 -6.59 13.52 -0.52
N ASP A 400 -6.25 13.88 0.72
CA ASP A 400 -5.62 15.18 0.96
C ASP A 400 -4.20 15.20 0.37
N GLY A 401 -3.39 14.15 0.56
CA GLY A 401 -2.07 13.97 -0.08
C GLY A 401 -1.94 12.60 -0.73
N GLY A 402 -1.05 12.46 -1.73
CA GLY A 402 -0.86 11.21 -2.44
C GLY A 402 0.10 10.24 -1.74
N ILE A 403 1.35 10.12 -2.21
CA ILE A 403 2.40 9.28 -1.62
C ILE A 403 3.49 10.18 -1.06
N TRP A 404 3.75 10.12 0.25
CA TRP A 404 4.74 10.95 0.92
C TRP A 404 5.88 10.13 1.53
N LEU A 405 7.11 10.60 1.32
CA LEU A 405 8.35 10.01 1.83
C LEU A 405 9.10 11.05 2.67
N LEU A 406 9.03 10.94 3.97
CA LEU A 406 9.79 11.80 4.89
C LEU A 406 9.89 11.15 6.27
N SER A 407 10.58 11.77 7.20
CA SER A 407 10.48 11.42 8.62
C SER A 407 9.94 12.60 9.41
N GLU A 408 9.05 12.38 10.35
CA GLU A 408 8.61 13.42 11.28
C GLU A 408 9.64 13.75 12.37
N HIS A 409 10.71 12.95 12.46
CA HIS A 409 11.75 13.11 13.46
C HIS A 409 12.94 13.92 12.94
N PRO A 410 13.26 15.11 13.51
CA PRO A 410 14.41 15.91 13.10
C PRO A 410 15.72 15.12 13.10
N GLY A 411 16.48 15.24 12.02
CA GLY A 411 17.75 14.52 11.85
C GLY A 411 17.62 13.03 11.53
N LYS A 412 16.41 12.55 11.28
CA LYS A 412 16.13 11.20 10.76
C LYS A 412 15.64 11.28 9.33
N SER A 413 15.68 10.15 8.62
CA SER A 413 15.23 10.08 7.23
C SER A 413 14.51 8.79 6.93
N THR A 414 13.49 8.88 6.10
CA THR A 414 13.01 7.76 5.29
C THR A 414 14.09 7.43 4.27
N SER A 415 14.43 6.16 4.08
CA SER A 415 15.58 5.82 3.24
C SER A 415 15.39 4.54 2.43
N ASP A 416 16.10 4.49 1.28
CA ASP A 416 16.17 3.32 0.43
C ASP A 416 14.76 2.87 -0.03
N VAL A 417 13.91 3.84 -0.44
CA VAL A 417 12.51 3.59 -0.86
C VAL A 417 12.39 3.66 -2.38
N ILE A 418 11.67 2.70 -2.95
CA ILE A 418 11.34 2.66 -4.37
C ILE A 418 9.83 2.90 -4.52
N VAL A 419 9.45 3.95 -5.27
CA VAL A 419 8.06 4.25 -5.63
C VAL A 419 7.91 4.10 -7.13
N ARG A 420 7.20 3.05 -7.60
CA ARG A 420 7.12 2.76 -9.02
C ARG A 420 5.75 2.24 -9.47
N ASN A 421 5.43 2.51 -10.72
CA ASN A 421 4.23 1.97 -11.38
C ASN A 421 2.91 2.29 -10.65
N ASN A 422 2.86 3.38 -9.85
CA ASN A 422 1.67 3.81 -9.16
C ASN A 422 0.84 4.78 -10.01
N LEU A 423 -0.47 4.73 -9.83
CA LEU A 423 -1.41 5.72 -10.32
C LEU A 423 -1.83 6.63 -9.15
N VAL A 424 -1.39 7.89 -9.20
CA VAL A 424 -1.63 8.88 -8.13
C VAL A 424 -2.39 10.05 -8.72
N ARG A 425 -3.64 10.28 -8.29
CA ARG A 425 -4.48 11.25 -8.97
C ARG A 425 -5.49 11.94 -8.06
N PHE A 426 -5.90 13.14 -8.49
CA PHE A 426 -6.94 13.94 -7.86
C PHE A 426 -6.73 14.24 -6.37
N ASN A 427 -5.51 14.10 -5.85
CA ASN A 427 -5.23 14.46 -4.48
C ASN A 427 -5.20 15.98 -4.31
N ARG A 428 -5.61 16.46 -3.15
CA ARG A 428 -5.78 17.89 -2.89
C ARG A 428 -4.48 18.64 -2.76
N ASP A 429 -3.42 17.95 -2.33
CA ASP A 429 -2.05 18.45 -2.20
C ASP A 429 -1.13 17.70 -3.16
N ALA A 430 0.16 17.59 -2.88
CA ALA A 430 1.13 16.94 -3.76
C ALA A 430 0.74 15.50 -4.10
N GLY A 431 0.92 15.12 -5.37
CA GLY A 431 0.79 13.73 -5.80
C GLY A 431 1.85 12.86 -5.13
N ILE A 432 3.14 13.18 -5.32
CA ILE A 432 4.24 12.57 -4.57
C ILE A 432 5.05 13.69 -3.89
N LEU A 433 5.35 13.50 -2.59
CA LEU A 433 6.22 14.39 -1.84
C LEU A 433 7.43 13.60 -1.31
N VAL A 434 8.63 14.19 -1.44
CA VAL A 434 9.86 13.69 -0.83
C VAL A 434 10.53 14.76 0.01
N GLY A 435 10.96 14.41 1.22
CA GLY A 435 11.63 15.33 2.14
C GLY A 435 10.69 16.08 3.07
N GLY A 436 11.25 16.64 4.13
CA GLY A 436 10.51 17.21 5.24
C GLY A 436 9.67 18.45 4.90
N TYR A 437 8.62 18.62 5.67
CA TYR A 437 7.72 19.77 5.56
C TYR A 437 8.25 21.04 6.25
N ASP A 438 9.21 20.91 7.14
CA ASP A 438 9.82 22.00 7.89
C ASP A 438 11.32 21.75 8.07
N ASP A 439 12.11 22.83 8.00
CA ASP A 439 13.58 22.78 8.11
C ASP A 439 14.09 22.36 9.49
N ARG A 440 13.29 22.50 10.54
CA ARG A 440 13.70 22.27 11.93
C ARG A 440 12.91 21.21 12.66
N GLN A 441 11.71 20.91 12.21
CA GLN A 441 10.75 20.11 12.95
C GLN A 441 10.49 18.76 12.30
N SER A 442 10.93 18.58 11.07
CA SER A 442 10.88 17.29 10.38
C SER A 442 12.27 16.82 9.98
N GLY A 443 12.38 15.54 9.75
CA GLY A 443 13.51 14.92 9.09
C GLY A 443 13.37 14.97 7.58
N GLY A 444 13.93 14.00 6.86
CA GLY A 444 13.99 14.04 5.41
C GLY A 444 13.77 12.72 4.72
N ALA A 445 14.23 12.67 3.46
CA ALA A 445 14.25 11.47 2.64
C ALA A 445 15.61 11.32 1.95
N GLU A 446 16.12 10.10 1.86
CA GLU A 446 17.41 9.83 1.24
C GLU A 446 17.46 8.53 0.46
N ARG A 447 18.22 8.49 -0.62
CA ARG A 447 18.40 7.31 -1.49
C ARG A 447 17.08 6.71 -1.97
N CYS A 448 16.15 7.56 -2.43
CA CYS A 448 14.86 7.08 -2.93
C CYS A 448 14.82 7.13 -4.46
N ILE A 449 14.14 6.15 -5.04
CA ILE A 449 13.90 6.04 -6.49
C ILE A 449 12.41 6.18 -6.74
N ILE A 450 12.01 7.17 -7.54
CA ILE A 450 10.62 7.39 -7.94
C ILE A 450 10.56 7.27 -9.46
N THR A 451 10.02 6.17 -9.97
CA THR A 451 10.09 5.87 -11.39
C THR A 451 8.79 5.28 -11.95
N ASN A 452 8.50 5.59 -13.20
CA ASN A 452 7.37 4.99 -13.90
C ASN A 452 6.02 5.14 -13.18
N ASN A 453 5.77 6.28 -12.52
CA ASN A 453 4.47 6.59 -11.96
C ASN A 453 3.68 7.51 -12.92
N THR A 454 2.37 7.42 -12.89
CA THR A 454 1.48 8.39 -13.53
C THR A 454 0.83 9.25 -12.46
N LEU A 455 1.19 10.53 -12.44
CA LEU A 455 0.67 11.56 -11.56
C LEU A 455 -0.31 12.41 -12.36
N PHE A 456 -1.58 12.46 -11.95
CA PHE A 456 -2.62 13.03 -12.76
C PHE A 456 -3.55 13.95 -11.96
N GLU A 457 -3.56 15.22 -12.32
CA GLU A 457 -4.43 16.25 -11.74
C GLU A 457 -4.44 16.29 -10.21
N ASN A 458 -3.27 16.14 -9.58
CA ASN A 458 -3.11 16.39 -8.16
C ASN A 458 -3.04 17.90 -7.88
N ASN A 459 -2.79 18.32 -6.63
CA ASN A 459 -2.73 19.71 -6.22
C ASN A 459 -4.03 20.48 -6.50
N LEU A 460 -5.18 19.87 -6.17
CA LEU A 460 -6.49 20.47 -6.41
C LEU A 460 -6.83 21.59 -5.42
N ARG A 461 -6.17 21.60 -4.25
CA ARG A 461 -6.43 22.57 -3.21
C ARG A 461 -5.81 23.93 -3.54
N ASP A 462 -6.61 24.98 -3.38
CA ASP A 462 -6.14 26.36 -3.53
C ASP A 462 -5.58 26.88 -2.20
N VAL A 463 -4.35 26.54 -1.90
CA VAL A 463 -3.63 27.09 -0.74
C VAL A 463 -2.69 28.18 -1.21
N SER A 464 -3.03 29.44 -0.88
CA SER A 464 -2.14 30.55 -1.17
C SER A 464 -0.81 30.41 -0.42
N GLY A 465 0.30 30.42 -1.15
CA GLY A 465 1.65 30.42 -0.58
C GLY A 465 2.33 29.05 -0.48
N ILE A 466 1.65 27.96 -0.78
CA ILE A 466 2.26 26.64 -0.93
C ILE A 466 2.11 26.19 -2.38
N HIS A 467 3.23 25.98 -3.04
CA HIS A 467 3.24 25.51 -4.42
C HIS A 467 3.40 23.98 -4.43
N ALA A 468 2.39 23.25 -4.01
CA ALA A 468 2.34 21.82 -4.26
C ALA A 468 2.23 21.56 -5.77
N GLY A 469 2.76 20.44 -6.24
CA GLY A 469 2.73 20.02 -7.63
C GLY A 469 2.35 18.55 -7.75
N GLU A 470 2.46 18.02 -8.95
CA GLU A 470 2.39 16.56 -9.12
C GLU A 470 3.53 15.90 -8.33
N PHE A 471 4.73 16.46 -8.37
CA PHE A 471 5.89 16.08 -7.56
C PHE A 471 6.41 17.26 -6.76
N GLN A 472 6.57 17.07 -5.45
CA GLN A 472 7.08 18.08 -4.52
C GLN A 472 8.35 17.61 -3.82
N ILE A 473 9.35 18.51 -3.77
CA ILE A 473 10.62 18.28 -3.09
C ILE A 473 10.70 19.23 -1.90
N GLY A 474 10.75 18.65 -0.70
CA GLY A 474 10.81 19.34 0.58
C GLY A 474 12.23 19.51 1.13
N HIS A 475 12.31 19.72 2.45
CA HIS A 475 13.56 19.87 3.18
C HIS A 475 14.30 18.55 3.36
N HIS A 476 15.61 18.60 3.62
CA HIS A 476 16.45 17.45 3.98
C HIS A 476 16.37 16.28 3.00
N THR A 477 16.39 16.61 1.70
CA THR A 477 16.33 15.63 0.62
C THR A 477 17.71 15.34 0.08
N THR A 478 18.09 14.06 -0.05
CA THR A 478 19.44 13.68 -0.52
C THR A 478 19.36 12.41 -1.38
N ASP A 479 20.06 12.39 -2.51
CA ASP A 479 20.16 11.25 -3.43
C ASP A 479 18.79 10.69 -3.86
N ILE A 480 17.96 11.55 -4.44
CA ILE A 480 16.64 11.20 -4.98
C ILE A 480 16.74 11.09 -6.50
N ARG A 481 16.24 10.01 -7.06
CA ARG A 481 16.11 9.81 -8.50
C ARG A 481 14.64 9.81 -8.89
N PHE A 482 14.25 10.76 -9.72
CA PHE A 482 12.89 10.91 -10.22
C PHE A 482 12.89 10.82 -11.75
N ARG A 483 12.51 9.66 -12.30
CA ARG A 483 12.67 9.36 -13.73
C ARG A 483 11.47 8.63 -14.33
N ASN A 484 11.31 8.76 -15.63
CA ASN A 484 10.32 8.02 -16.44
C ASN A 484 8.87 8.19 -15.97
N ASN A 485 8.55 9.25 -15.23
CA ASN A 485 7.18 9.50 -14.77
C ASN A 485 6.40 10.32 -15.80
N ILE A 486 5.07 10.18 -15.78
CA ILE A 486 4.15 11.11 -16.45
C ILE A 486 3.55 12.03 -15.39
N LEU A 487 3.68 13.35 -15.58
CA LEU A 487 3.12 14.37 -14.71
C LEU A 487 2.12 15.20 -15.51
N TYR A 488 0.85 14.94 -15.29
CA TYR A 488 -0.26 15.62 -15.95
C TYR A 488 -0.95 16.55 -14.95
N ALA A 489 -0.57 17.82 -14.96
CA ALA A 489 -1.06 18.77 -13.98
C ALA A 489 -2.49 19.24 -14.25
N GLY A 490 -3.25 19.42 -13.19
CA GLY A 490 -4.56 20.05 -13.22
C GLY A 490 -4.51 21.57 -13.46
N PRO A 491 -5.55 22.32 -13.06
CA PRO A 491 -5.73 23.74 -13.42
C PRO A 491 -4.58 24.66 -13.04
N LYS A 492 -3.81 24.35 -11.99
CA LYS A 492 -2.70 25.20 -11.55
C LYS A 492 -1.43 25.02 -12.38
N GLY A 493 -1.32 23.92 -13.12
CA GLY A 493 -0.21 23.64 -14.02
C GLY A 493 1.11 23.25 -13.38
N TYR A 494 1.25 23.20 -12.04
CA TYR A 494 2.50 22.84 -11.37
C TYR A 494 2.76 21.33 -11.45
N VAL A 495 3.84 20.96 -12.15
CA VAL A 495 4.28 19.57 -12.29
C VAL A 495 5.38 19.21 -11.29
N VAL A 496 6.41 20.05 -11.12
CA VAL A 496 7.47 19.84 -10.13
C VAL A 496 7.65 21.11 -9.30
N THR A 497 7.72 20.94 -7.99
CA THR A 497 7.98 22.05 -7.05
C THR A 497 9.10 21.69 -6.08
N LYS A 498 10.04 22.61 -5.88
CA LYS A 498 11.17 22.50 -4.96
C LYS A 498 11.33 23.79 -4.17
N PHE A 499 11.10 23.72 -2.86
CA PHE A 499 11.17 24.91 -1.98
C PHE A 499 12.54 25.11 -1.36
N SER A 500 13.15 24.03 -0.88
CA SER A 500 14.40 24.11 -0.16
C SER A 500 15.60 24.16 -1.11
N PRO A 501 16.60 25.02 -0.87
CA PRO A 501 17.88 24.91 -1.53
C PRO A 501 18.55 23.59 -1.07
N LEU A 502 18.68 22.66 -1.98
CA LEU A 502 19.35 21.39 -1.73
C LEU A 502 20.80 21.46 -2.18
N ALA A 503 21.65 20.60 -1.61
CA ALA A 503 22.98 20.39 -2.13
C ALA A 503 22.94 19.98 -3.61
N SER A 504 23.96 20.33 -4.37
CA SER A 504 24.09 19.94 -5.77
C SER A 504 24.08 18.42 -5.90
N GLY A 505 23.27 17.89 -6.82
CA GLY A 505 23.13 16.45 -7.03
C GLY A 505 22.20 15.71 -6.06
N SER A 506 21.56 16.41 -5.14
CA SER A 506 20.62 15.79 -4.19
C SER A 506 19.35 15.23 -4.85
N VAL A 507 18.96 15.76 -5.99
CA VAL A 507 17.79 15.29 -6.77
C VAL A 507 18.17 15.21 -8.24
N GLU A 508 18.04 14.03 -8.82
CA GLU A 508 18.24 13.77 -10.25
C GLU A 508 16.87 13.62 -10.92
N LEU A 509 16.59 14.49 -11.89
CA LEU A 509 15.41 14.42 -12.73
C LEU A 509 15.78 13.87 -14.12
N GLY A 510 14.95 12.98 -14.69
CA GLY A 510 15.24 12.49 -16.03
C GLY A 510 14.11 11.73 -16.71
N TYR A 511 13.99 11.93 -18.02
CA TYR A 511 13.06 11.22 -18.89
C TYR A 511 11.59 11.32 -18.43
N ASN A 512 11.21 12.39 -17.71
CA ASN A 512 9.83 12.62 -17.33
C ASN A 512 9.05 13.24 -18.48
N LEU A 513 7.74 12.99 -18.54
CA LEU A 513 6.82 13.61 -19.48
C LEU A 513 5.92 14.57 -18.71
N TYR A 514 5.88 15.81 -19.12
CA TYR A 514 5.15 16.89 -18.47
C TYR A 514 4.04 17.39 -19.38
N PHE A 515 2.83 17.54 -18.82
CA PHE A 515 1.71 18.11 -19.52
C PHE A 515 0.72 18.76 -18.54
N SER A 516 -0.28 19.46 -19.06
CA SER A 516 -1.34 20.07 -18.26
C SER A 516 -2.69 19.91 -18.97
N ALA A 517 -3.75 19.75 -18.20
CA ALA A 517 -5.14 19.73 -18.69
C ALA A 517 -5.51 20.94 -19.59
N PHE A 518 -4.72 22.02 -19.52
CA PHE A 518 -4.91 23.25 -20.28
C PHE A 518 -3.88 23.44 -21.41
N GLY A 519 -3.18 22.38 -21.79
CA GLY A 519 -2.16 22.38 -22.84
C GLY A 519 -0.73 22.53 -22.30
N GLY A 520 0.24 22.18 -23.14
CA GLY A 520 1.66 22.21 -22.79
C GLY A 520 2.17 23.59 -22.36
N GLU A 521 1.63 24.66 -22.91
CA GLU A 521 1.97 26.05 -22.55
C GLU A 521 1.56 26.44 -21.12
N ASN A 522 0.70 25.65 -20.47
CA ASN A 522 0.29 25.90 -19.08
C ASN A 522 1.08 25.08 -18.06
N VAL A 523 2.06 24.31 -18.49
CA VAL A 523 2.96 23.55 -17.59
C VAL A 523 3.86 24.52 -16.86
N ARG A 524 4.00 24.30 -15.54
CA ARG A 524 4.77 25.16 -14.65
C ARG A 524 5.68 24.35 -13.75
N TRP A 525 6.84 24.92 -13.45
CA TRP A 525 7.76 24.40 -12.45
C TRP A 525 8.07 25.49 -11.43
N PHE A 526 8.20 25.13 -10.18
CA PHE A 526 8.77 25.99 -9.14
C PHE A 526 10.07 25.36 -8.68
N TRP A 527 11.19 26.10 -8.83
CA TRP A 527 12.49 25.55 -8.51
C TRP A 527 13.29 26.57 -7.70
N VAL A 528 13.37 26.30 -6.40
CA VAL A 528 13.95 27.19 -5.39
C VAL A 528 13.39 28.59 -5.49
N ASP A 529 13.47 29.58 -5.41
CA ASP A 529 12.83 30.89 -5.45
C ASP A 529 12.30 31.34 -6.83
N ARG A 530 12.22 30.41 -7.82
CA ARG A 530 11.89 30.80 -9.19
C ARG A 530 10.79 29.97 -9.80
N ASN A 531 9.82 30.67 -10.42
CA ASN A 531 8.80 30.07 -11.27
C ASN A 531 9.30 29.97 -12.72
N PHE A 532 9.03 28.84 -13.36
CA PHE A 532 9.24 28.61 -14.78
C PHE A 532 7.91 28.26 -15.42
N TYR A 533 7.62 28.86 -16.57
CA TYR A 533 6.39 28.66 -17.34
C TYR A 533 6.76 28.26 -18.76
N ASN A 534 6.21 27.18 -19.27
CA ASN A 534 6.58 26.68 -20.60
C ASN A 534 6.28 27.69 -21.74
N ARG A 535 5.38 28.63 -21.51
CA ARG A 535 4.98 29.68 -22.48
C ARG A 535 5.78 30.98 -22.38
N ASP A 536 6.68 31.12 -21.43
CA ASP A 536 7.42 32.35 -21.20
C ASP A 536 8.82 32.24 -21.81
N GLU A 537 8.99 32.87 -22.97
CA GLU A 537 10.26 32.88 -23.70
C GLU A 537 11.39 33.64 -22.98
N THR A 538 11.06 34.51 -22.01
CA THR A 538 12.04 35.38 -21.40
C THR A 538 12.54 34.89 -20.05
N ASP A 539 11.74 34.16 -19.27
CA ASP A 539 12.02 33.86 -17.87
C ASP A 539 11.72 32.45 -17.41
N GLY A 540 11.14 31.59 -18.25
CA GLY A 540 10.68 30.33 -17.72
C GLY A 540 10.17 29.30 -18.71
N ASP A 541 10.85 29.13 -19.80
CA ASP A 541 10.59 27.98 -20.67
C ASP A 541 11.16 26.66 -20.08
N PHE A 542 10.82 25.55 -20.69
CA PHE A 542 11.31 24.25 -20.28
C PHE A 542 12.84 24.12 -20.37
N LEU A 543 13.49 24.84 -21.30
CA LEU A 543 14.95 24.86 -21.42
C LEU A 543 15.61 25.53 -20.22
N ALA A 544 15.04 26.62 -19.74
CA ALA A 544 15.52 27.30 -18.54
C ALA A 544 15.34 26.43 -17.29
N PHE A 545 14.20 25.75 -17.15
CA PHE A 545 13.99 24.76 -16.09
C PHE A 545 15.01 23.61 -16.15
N ARG A 546 15.21 23.03 -17.35
CA ARG A 546 16.23 21.98 -17.56
C ARG A 546 17.64 22.46 -17.15
N SER A 547 17.99 23.68 -17.50
CA SER A 547 19.29 24.27 -17.09
C SER A 547 19.41 24.44 -15.58
N ALA A 548 18.33 24.80 -14.89
CA ALA A 548 18.31 25.02 -13.45
C ALA A 548 18.24 23.71 -12.65
N SER A 549 17.51 22.72 -13.14
CA SER A 549 17.22 21.46 -12.44
C SER A 549 18.16 20.32 -12.82
N GLY A 550 18.81 20.39 -13.97
CA GLY A 550 19.60 19.29 -14.52
C GLY A 550 18.74 18.19 -15.20
N GLU A 551 17.45 18.45 -15.46
CA GLU A 551 16.57 17.46 -16.14
C GLU A 551 17.17 16.98 -17.45
N VAL A 552 17.23 15.66 -17.65
CA VAL A 552 17.78 15.01 -18.84
C VAL A 552 16.67 14.22 -19.55
N GLY A 553 16.52 14.41 -20.86
CA GLY A 553 15.58 13.62 -21.68
C GLY A 553 14.10 13.87 -21.39
N GLY A 554 13.76 14.92 -20.62
CA GLY A 554 12.36 15.30 -20.37
C GLY A 554 11.65 15.80 -21.61
N LEU A 555 10.32 15.59 -21.69
CA LEU A 555 9.43 16.04 -22.76
C LEU A 555 8.29 16.91 -22.21
N VAL A 556 7.82 17.86 -22.99
CA VAL A 556 6.55 18.59 -22.73
C VAL A 556 5.62 18.34 -23.90
N GLU A 557 4.88 17.25 -23.80
CA GLU A 557 3.95 16.78 -24.84
C GLU A 557 2.71 16.14 -24.22
N ASP A 558 1.59 16.09 -24.96
CA ASP A 558 0.39 15.37 -24.51
C ASP A 558 0.69 13.87 -24.41
N PRO A 559 0.53 13.24 -23.23
CA PRO A 559 0.74 11.81 -23.08
C PRO A 559 -0.24 10.95 -23.91
N ALA A 560 -1.24 11.54 -24.51
CA ALA A 560 -2.26 10.88 -25.33
C ALA A 560 -2.90 9.68 -24.59
N PHE A 561 -3.47 9.93 -23.41
CA PHE A 561 -4.21 8.91 -22.67
C PHE A 561 -5.47 8.46 -23.42
N VAL A 562 -5.88 7.21 -23.23
CA VAL A 562 -7.07 6.61 -23.88
C VAL A 562 -8.33 7.43 -23.61
N SER A 563 -8.58 7.77 -22.35
CA SER A 563 -9.75 8.58 -21.96
C SER A 563 -9.50 9.27 -20.61
N PRO A 564 -8.75 10.39 -20.58
CA PRO A 564 -8.48 11.07 -19.30
C PRO A 564 -9.76 11.51 -18.58
N ALA A 565 -10.76 12.00 -19.29
CA ALA A 565 -12.06 12.36 -18.71
C ALA A 565 -12.84 11.13 -18.17
N GLY A 566 -12.63 9.96 -18.73
CA GLY A 566 -13.14 8.67 -18.27
C GLY A 566 -12.22 7.97 -17.27
N GLN A 567 -11.12 8.63 -16.89
CA GLN A 567 -10.10 8.13 -15.96
C GLN A 567 -9.34 6.88 -16.47
N ASP A 568 -9.37 6.61 -17.76
CA ASP A 568 -8.51 5.61 -18.39
C ASP A 568 -7.22 6.26 -18.84
N LEU A 569 -6.18 6.11 -18.03
CA LEU A 569 -4.87 6.73 -18.21
C LEU A 569 -3.85 5.78 -18.85
N ARG A 570 -4.31 4.71 -19.48
CA ARG A 570 -3.48 3.91 -20.37
C ARG A 570 -3.12 4.73 -21.62
N LEU A 571 -2.02 4.36 -22.27
CA LEU A 571 -1.50 5.08 -23.43
C LEU A 571 -2.24 4.70 -24.71
N GLN A 572 -2.47 5.67 -25.58
CA GLN A 572 -2.87 5.41 -26.97
C GLN A 572 -1.63 5.07 -27.80
N ARG A 573 -1.80 4.35 -28.93
CA ARG A 573 -0.70 3.93 -29.82
C ARG A 573 0.18 5.06 -30.37
N ASN A 574 -0.28 6.29 -30.36
CA ASN A 574 0.46 7.48 -30.80
C ASN A 574 1.07 8.28 -29.64
N SER A 575 1.08 7.73 -28.43
CA SER A 575 1.61 8.42 -27.26
C SER A 575 3.13 8.65 -27.36
N PRO A 576 3.62 9.87 -27.06
CA PRO A 576 5.05 10.13 -26.99
C PRO A 576 5.73 9.46 -25.77
N ALA A 577 4.95 8.87 -24.88
CA ALA A 577 5.46 8.11 -23.72
C ALA A 577 5.98 6.73 -24.12
N ILE A 578 5.51 6.17 -25.24
CA ILE A 578 5.84 4.82 -25.70
C ILE A 578 7.32 4.76 -26.12
N ASP A 579 8.03 3.71 -25.67
CA ASP A 579 9.44 3.42 -26.00
C ASP A 579 10.38 4.63 -25.80
N SER A 580 10.04 5.54 -24.89
CA SER A 580 10.75 6.82 -24.72
C SER A 580 11.32 7.06 -23.33
N GLY A 581 11.22 6.09 -22.44
CA GLY A 581 11.85 6.13 -21.13
C GLY A 581 13.38 6.00 -21.20
N GLY A 582 14.05 6.42 -20.14
CA GLY A 582 15.48 6.28 -19.99
C GLY A 582 15.88 4.85 -19.63
N ASP A 583 17.19 4.61 -19.64
CA ASP A 583 17.78 3.29 -19.39
C ASP A 583 17.22 2.64 -18.10
N ALA A 584 16.57 1.51 -18.28
CA ALA A 584 16.01 0.68 -17.21
C ALA A 584 17.09 0.15 -16.22
N ALA A 585 18.34 0.04 -16.66
CA ALA A 585 19.44 -0.41 -15.81
C ALA A 585 19.87 0.62 -14.74
N VAL A 586 19.42 1.87 -14.87
CA VAL A 586 19.79 2.96 -13.93
C VAL A 586 18.80 3.07 -12.77
N VAL A 587 17.58 2.56 -12.95
CA VAL A 587 16.50 2.61 -11.95
C VAL A 587 15.81 1.24 -11.84
N ASP A 588 15.36 0.92 -10.65
CA ASP A 588 14.58 -0.30 -10.42
C ASP A 588 13.13 -0.09 -10.89
N ILE A 589 12.83 -0.50 -12.11
CA ILE A 589 11.51 -0.34 -12.74
C ILE A 589 10.50 -1.42 -12.37
N GLY A 590 10.94 -2.51 -11.75
CA GLY A 590 10.13 -3.70 -11.48
C GLY A 590 9.89 -4.57 -12.71
N LEU A 591 9.21 -5.68 -12.50
CA LEU A 591 8.86 -6.63 -13.56
C LEU A 591 7.54 -6.28 -14.26
N TRP A 592 6.65 -5.58 -13.56
CA TRP A 592 5.27 -5.37 -13.96
C TRP A 592 4.90 -3.90 -14.01
N ASP A 593 4.07 -3.52 -14.95
CA ASP A 593 3.37 -2.25 -15.00
C ASP A 593 2.19 -2.21 -14.01
N LYS A 594 1.44 -1.10 -13.98
CA LYS A 594 0.25 -0.94 -13.14
C LYS A 594 -0.86 -1.98 -13.43
N SER A 595 -0.94 -2.47 -14.65
CA SER A 595 -1.95 -3.42 -15.11
C SER A 595 -1.47 -4.88 -15.09
N MET A 596 -0.30 -5.16 -14.49
CA MET A 596 0.32 -6.47 -14.49
C MET A 596 0.74 -6.95 -15.89
N ASN A 597 1.00 -6.03 -16.81
CA ASN A 597 1.72 -6.34 -18.03
C ASN A 597 3.23 -6.29 -17.76
N ALA A 598 4.02 -6.91 -18.62
CA ALA A 598 5.46 -6.78 -18.56
C ALA A 598 5.89 -5.32 -18.59
N ARG A 599 6.84 -4.94 -17.72
CA ARG A 599 7.29 -3.55 -17.63
C ARG A 599 8.07 -3.08 -18.86
N VAL A 600 8.56 -3.97 -19.67
CA VAL A 600 9.19 -3.65 -20.95
C VAL A 600 8.51 -4.47 -22.06
N SER A 601 7.83 -3.79 -22.97
CA SER A 601 7.20 -4.35 -24.17
C SER A 601 7.55 -3.43 -25.34
N GLY A 602 8.40 -3.87 -26.24
CA GLY A 602 8.89 -3.02 -27.32
C GLY A 602 10.39 -2.75 -27.26
N THR A 603 10.85 -1.58 -27.72
CA THR A 603 12.29 -1.26 -27.88
C THR A 603 12.90 -0.60 -26.63
N ALA A 604 12.08 0.01 -25.79
CA ALA A 604 12.45 0.63 -24.52
C ALA A 604 11.24 0.64 -23.59
N ILE A 605 11.44 1.04 -22.35
CA ILE A 605 10.34 1.19 -21.40
C ILE A 605 9.47 2.39 -21.76
N ASP A 606 8.18 2.31 -21.50
CA ASP A 606 7.28 3.43 -21.56
C ASP A 606 7.44 4.35 -20.34
N ARG A 607 7.17 5.64 -20.50
CA ARG A 607 7.04 6.55 -19.35
C ARG A 607 5.66 6.35 -18.70
N GLY A 608 5.62 6.55 -17.38
CA GLY A 608 4.39 6.41 -16.61
C GLY A 608 4.14 4.98 -16.10
N ALA A 609 2.97 4.78 -15.50
CA ALA A 609 2.61 3.57 -14.78
C ALA A 609 2.18 2.40 -15.69
N PHE A 610 1.87 2.66 -16.94
CA PHE A 610 1.35 1.67 -17.89
C PHE A 610 2.34 1.44 -19.02
N GLU A 611 2.48 0.19 -19.41
CA GLU A 611 3.20 -0.23 -20.60
C GLU A 611 2.22 -0.52 -21.72
N MET A 612 2.53 -0.05 -22.93
CA MET A 612 1.74 -0.36 -24.12
C MET A 612 2.03 -1.78 -24.55
N THR A 613 1.00 -2.60 -24.57
CA THR A 613 1.04 -3.94 -25.20
C THR A 613 0.32 -3.90 -26.53
N ASP A 614 0.77 -4.65 -27.52
CA ASP A 614 0.19 -4.72 -28.88
C ASP A 614 -1.31 -5.06 -28.93
#